data_6d28dc8c05d291f6dac0ea1dbe7d8557
#
_entry.id   6d28dc8c05d291f6dac0ea1dbe7d8557
#
_cell.length_a   1.000
_cell.length_b   1.000
_cell.length_c   1.000
_cell.angle_alpha   90.00
_cell.angle_beta   90.00
_cell.angle_gamma   90.00
#
_symmetry.space_group_name_H-M   'P 1'
#
loop_
_entity.id
_entity.type
_entity.pdbx_description
1 polymer ?
#
loop_
_entity_poly.entity_id
_entity_poly.type
_entity_poly.pdbx_seq_one_letter_code
_entity_poly.pdbx_strand_id
1 'polypeptide(L)'
;MNKLDIARIAQEFVLNSDYNYVSKENALTEELAGMKIFEEPIFAFGAADDEGFQLLKNPQAVGEHFLLPKEWMLSANTVISFFFPFTDEVIKSNRKDNYWPSDEWLHGRIEGQNFIKEFSIFLNSKIIDEGYESLAPTSDARFRLGCIRDNEINDFTSNWSERHVAYVCGLGTFGLSKGIITER
;
A
#
# COMPACT_ATOMS: atom_id res chain seq x y z
N MET A 1 7.36 -16.82 11.55
CA MET A 1 6.57 -16.59 10.30
C MET A 1 7.51 -16.45 9.11
N ASN A 2 7.25 -17.11 7.99
CA ASN A 2 8.03 -17.01 6.75
C ASN A 2 7.21 -16.35 5.63
N LYS A 3 7.84 -16.12 4.46
CA LYS A 3 7.18 -15.45 3.32
C LYS A 3 5.91 -16.17 2.82
N LEU A 4 5.89 -17.50 2.86
CA LEU A 4 4.73 -18.31 2.43
C LEU A 4 3.58 -18.20 3.43
N ASP A 5 3.88 -18.07 4.74
CA ASP A 5 2.85 -17.85 5.76
C ASP A 5 2.16 -16.50 5.53
N ILE A 6 2.94 -15.45 5.23
CA ILE A 6 2.41 -14.11 4.93
C ILE A 6 1.51 -14.15 3.68
N ALA A 7 1.95 -14.81 2.61
CA ALA A 7 1.17 -14.95 1.39
C ALA A 7 -0.16 -15.67 1.65
N ARG A 8 -0.15 -16.78 2.42
CA ARG A 8 -1.36 -17.53 2.79
C ARG A 8 -2.32 -16.70 3.62
N ILE A 9 -1.83 -15.97 4.63
CA ILE A 9 -2.63 -15.06 5.46
C ILE A 9 -3.29 -13.99 4.59
N ALA A 10 -2.55 -13.42 3.65
CA ALA A 10 -3.09 -12.42 2.74
C ALA A 10 -4.15 -12.99 1.79
N GLN A 11 -3.94 -14.19 1.27
CA GLN A 11 -4.91 -14.88 0.42
C GLN A 11 -6.23 -15.14 1.19
N GLU A 12 -6.13 -15.63 2.41
CA GLU A 12 -7.31 -15.82 3.27
C GLU A 12 -8.07 -14.50 3.50
N PHE A 13 -7.36 -13.40 3.73
CA PHE A 13 -7.99 -12.09 3.91
C PHE A 13 -8.68 -11.59 2.65
N VAL A 14 -8.02 -11.70 1.49
CA VAL A 14 -8.59 -11.29 0.19
C VAL A 14 -9.87 -12.04 -0.14
N LEU A 15 -9.91 -13.33 0.17
CA LEU A 15 -11.06 -14.19 -0.14
C LEU A 15 -12.25 -13.99 0.81
N ASN A 16 -11.98 -13.67 2.08
CA ASN A 16 -13.00 -13.70 3.14
C ASN A 16 -13.37 -12.32 3.69
N SER A 17 -12.65 -11.26 3.31
CA SER A 17 -12.93 -9.92 3.81
C SER A 17 -14.04 -9.24 3.02
N ASP A 18 -15.10 -8.84 3.70
CA ASP A 18 -16.17 -8.04 3.11
C ASP A 18 -15.66 -6.70 2.55
N TYR A 19 -14.55 -6.18 3.07
CA TYR A 19 -13.92 -4.96 2.57
C TYR A 19 -13.40 -5.07 1.13
N ASN A 20 -13.22 -6.30 0.60
CA ASN A 20 -12.81 -6.51 -0.79
C ASN A 20 -13.98 -6.47 -1.78
N TYR A 21 -15.19 -6.23 -1.28
CA TYR A 21 -16.39 -6.22 -2.09
C TYR A 21 -17.18 -4.93 -1.89
N VAL A 22 -17.75 -4.39 -2.96
CA VAL A 22 -18.61 -3.21 -2.90
C VAL A 22 -19.90 -3.59 -2.18
N SER A 23 -20.19 -2.95 -1.04
CA SER A 23 -21.42 -3.19 -0.31
C SER A 23 -22.64 -2.64 -1.08
N LYS A 24 -23.83 -3.18 -0.81
CA LYS A 24 -25.08 -2.67 -1.42
C LYS A 24 -25.35 -1.21 -1.07
N GLU A 25 -24.94 -0.78 0.13
CA GLU A 25 -25.19 0.59 0.61
C GLU A 25 -24.27 1.60 -0.07
N ASN A 26 -23.06 1.19 -0.47
CA ASN A 26 -22.07 2.05 -1.09
C ASN A 26 -22.10 1.99 -2.62
N ALA A 27 -22.75 0.98 -3.19
CA ALA A 27 -22.75 0.76 -4.63
C ALA A 27 -23.37 1.95 -5.39
N LEU A 28 -22.61 2.53 -6.32
CA LEU A 28 -23.07 3.63 -7.17
C LEU A 28 -24.21 3.20 -8.09
N THR A 29 -24.23 1.93 -8.49
CA THR A 29 -25.36 1.31 -9.23
C THR A 29 -25.63 -0.08 -8.64
N GLU A 30 -26.82 -0.63 -8.85
CA GLU A 30 -27.21 -1.95 -8.34
C GLU A 30 -26.30 -3.07 -8.87
N GLU A 31 -25.82 -2.94 -10.10
CA GLU A 31 -24.95 -3.92 -10.76
C GLU A 31 -23.57 -4.02 -10.12
N LEU A 32 -23.10 -2.95 -9.46
CA LEU A 32 -21.80 -2.92 -8.78
C LEU A 32 -21.84 -3.49 -7.37
N ALA A 33 -23.03 -3.74 -6.82
CA ALA A 33 -23.14 -4.36 -5.51
C ALA A 33 -22.56 -5.79 -5.52
N GLY A 34 -21.58 -6.05 -4.67
CA GLY A 34 -20.87 -7.33 -4.61
C GLY A 34 -19.69 -7.44 -5.57
N MET A 35 -19.35 -6.39 -6.33
CA MET A 35 -18.16 -6.37 -7.17
C MET A 35 -16.90 -6.55 -6.32
N LYS A 36 -16.03 -7.48 -6.72
CA LYS A 36 -14.70 -7.68 -6.11
C LYS A 36 -13.73 -6.61 -6.62
N ILE A 37 -12.96 -6.01 -5.69
CA ILE A 37 -12.07 -4.89 -6.01
C ILE A 37 -10.67 -5.39 -6.37
N PHE A 38 -10.06 -6.22 -5.51
CA PHE A 38 -8.66 -6.64 -5.62
C PHE A 38 -8.49 -8.13 -5.81
N GLU A 39 -7.44 -8.47 -6.54
CA GLU A 39 -6.88 -9.81 -6.62
C GLU A 39 -5.85 -10.06 -5.50
N GLU A 40 -5.26 -11.27 -5.49
CA GLU A 40 -4.22 -11.65 -4.55
C GLU A 40 -3.03 -10.68 -4.62
N PRO A 41 -2.46 -10.28 -3.47
CA PRO A 41 -1.35 -9.35 -3.44
C PRO A 41 -0.04 -9.99 -3.91
N ILE A 42 0.83 -9.15 -4.42
CA ILE A 42 2.25 -9.45 -4.58
C ILE A 42 3.03 -8.81 -3.44
N PHE A 43 4.08 -9.47 -2.99
CA PHE A 43 4.92 -9.05 -1.88
C PHE A 43 6.37 -8.85 -2.29
N ALA A 44 7.02 -7.85 -1.68
CA ALA A 44 8.46 -7.75 -1.65
C ALA A 44 8.95 -7.53 -0.22
N PHE A 45 10.18 -7.95 0.06
CA PHE A 45 10.77 -7.94 1.38
C PHE A 45 12.16 -7.34 1.30
N GLY A 46 12.35 -6.19 1.95
CA GLY A 46 13.63 -5.49 2.06
C GLY A 46 14.25 -5.66 3.44
N ALA A 47 15.58 -5.61 3.54
CA ALA A 47 16.25 -5.48 4.82
C ALA A 47 16.04 -4.08 5.37
N ALA A 48 15.71 -3.93 6.66
CA ALA A 48 15.41 -2.63 7.26
C ALA A 48 16.62 -1.68 7.31
N ASP A 49 17.82 -2.19 7.11
CA ASP A 49 19.08 -1.46 7.04
C ASP A 49 19.63 -1.34 5.60
N ASP A 50 18.83 -1.65 4.59
CA ASP A 50 19.21 -1.45 3.19
C ASP A 50 19.56 0.02 2.92
N GLU A 51 20.71 0.24 2.27
CA GLU A 51 21.22 1.59 1.95
C GLU A 51 20.25 2.38 1.07
N GLY A 52 19.40 1.72 0.30
CA GLY A 52 18.36 2.33 -0.50
C GLY A 52 17.41 3.20 0.34
N PHE A 53 17.12 2.82 1.59
CA PHE A 53 16.31 3.65 2.48
C PHE A 53 17.01 4.95 2.88
N GLN A 54 18.35 4.94 3.04
CA GLN A 54 19.11 6.15 3.32
C GLN A 54 19.04 7.13 2.15
N LEU A 55 19.09 6.62 0.91
CA LEU A 55 18.98 7.45 -0.29
C LEU A 55 17.64 8.16 -0.41
N LEU A 56 16.58 7.64 0.22
CA LEU A 56 15.27 8.30 0.24
C LEU A 56 15.26 9.61 1.04
N LYS A 57 16.22 9.82 1.94
CA LYS A 57 16.39 11.12 2.65
C LYS A 57 16.95 12.21 1.73
N ASN A 58 17.42 11.88 0.52
CA ASN A 58 17.87 12.87 -0.42
C ASN A 58 16.69 13.79 -0.84
N PRO A 59 16.87 15.13 -0.88
CA PRO A 59 15.84 16.06 -1.33
C PRO A 59 15.31 15.81 -2.76
N GLN A 60 16.10 15.16 -3.61
CA GLN A 60 15.65 14.78 -4.96
C GLN A 60 14.78 13.50 -4.99
N ALA A 61 14.74 12.75 -3.90
CA ALA A 61 13.88 11.59 -3.73
C ALA A 61 12.65 11.95 -2.88
N VAL A 62 12.62 11.57 -1.60
CA VAL A 62 11.53 11.93 -0.67
C VAL A 62 11.89 13.18 0.13
N GLY A 63 13.10 13.23 0.72
CA GLY A 63 13.59 14.34 1.50
C GLY A 63 13.98 13.96 2.93
N GLU A 64 14.61 14.89 3.65
CA GLU A 64 15.14 14.69 5.00
C GLU A 64 14.08 14.25 6.04
N HIS A 65 12.82 14.60 5.79
CA HIS A 65 11.70 14.22 6.65
C HIS A 65 11.30 12.73 6.55
N PHE A 66 11.85 11.99 5.59
CA PHE A 66 11.61 10.55 5.50
C PHE A 66 12.21 9.85 6.72
N LEU A 67 11.39 9.05 7.41
CA LEU A 67 11.83 8.23 8.53
C LEU A 67 12.26 6.85 8.03
N LEU A 68 13.48 6.46 8.43
CA LEU A 68 14.02 5.14 8.11
C LEU A 68 13.23 4.02 8.82
N PRO A 69 13.23 2.78 8.31
CA PRO A 69 12.56 1.67 8.99
C PRO A 69 12.94 1.53 10.47
N LYS A 70 14.21 1.74 10.83
CA LYS A 70 14.69 1.69 12.23
C LYS A 70 14.36 2.93 13.05
N GLU A 71 14.01 4.05 12.44
CA GLU A 71 13.45 5.22 13.14
C GLU A 71 11.96 5.01 13.49
N TRP A 72 11.25 4.18 12.72
CA TRP A 72 9.91 3.72 13.06
C TRP A 72 9.92 2.67 14.17
N MET A 73 10.78 1.66 14.05
CA MET A 73 10.90 0.56 14.99
C MET A 73 12.37 0.12 15.06
N LEU A 74 13.02 0.34 16.19
CA LEU A 74 14.48 0.10 16.36
C LEU A 74 14.85 -1.37 16.09
N SER A 75 13.97 -2.30 16.48
CA SER A 75 14.12 -3.73 16.28
C SER A 75 13.80 -4.20 14.86
N ALA A 76 13.38 -3.31 13.94
CA ALA A 76 13.04 -3.70 12.59
C ALA A 76 14.23 -4.35 11.87
N ASN A 77 14.02 -5.55 11.35
CA ASN A 77 14.97 -6.28 10.51
C ASN A 77 14.47 -6.41 9.07
N THR A 78 13.14 -6.37 8.87
CA THR A 78 12.52 -6.59 7.56
C THR A 78 11.44 -5.55 7.32
N VAL A 79 11.41 -5.01 6.13
CA VAL A 79 10.30 -4.21 5.61
C VAL A 79 9.49 -5.10 4.66
N ILE A 80 8.18 -5.17 4.91
CA ILE A 80 7.23 -5.89 4.08
C ILE A 80 6.49 -4.86 3.23
N SER A 81 6.64 -4.94 1.93
CA SER A 81 5.90 -4.15 0.96
C SER A 81 4.94 -5.04 0.19
N PHE A 82 3.74 -4.55 -0.06
CA PHE A 82 2.73 -5.30 -0.80
C PHE A 82 1.96 -4.39 -1.76
N PHE A 83 1.42 -5.01 -2.80
CA PHE A 83 0.56 -4.37 -3.78
C PHE A 83 -0.61 -5.29 -4.11
N PHE A 84 -1.82 -4.74 -4.11
CA PHE A 84 -3.03 -5.43 -4.52
C PHE A 84 -3.37 -5.02 -5.96
N PRO A 85 -3.27 -5.92 -6.94
CA PRO A 85 -3.78 -5.66 -8.28
C PRO A 85 -5.29 -5.49 -8.25
N PHE A 86 -5.82 -4.54 -9.00
CA PHE A 86 -7.25 -4.50 -9.27
C PHE A 86 -7.71 -5.72 -10.06
N THR A 87 -8.98 -6.10 -9.90
CA THR A 87 -9.58 -7.12 -10.75
C THR A 87 -9.61 -6.69 -12.20
N ASP A 88 -9.69 -7.65 -13.11
CA ASP A 88 -9.87 -7.42 -14.55
C ASP A 88 -11.10 -6.54 -14.84
N GLU A 89 -12.16 -6.67 -14.04
CA GLU A 89 -13.38 -5.89 -14.17
C GLU A 89 -13.09 -4.41 -13.97
N VAL A 90 -12.45 -4.02 -12.87
CA VAL A 90 -12.04 -2.63 -12.58
C VAL A 90 -11.09 -2.10 -13.66
N ILE A 91 -10.10 -2.89 -14.08
CA ILE A 91 -9.13 -2.47 -15.10
C ILE A 91 -9.80 -2.24 -16.46
N LYS A 92 -10.65 -3.17 -16.89
CA LYS A 92 -11.31 -3.11 -18.22
C LYS A 92 -12.35 -1.99 -18.27
N SER A 93 -13.11 -1.78 -17.20
CA SER A 93 -14.07 -0.70 -17.13
C SER A 93 -13.41 0.67 -17.25
N ASN A 94 -12.31 0.89 -16.51
CA ASN A 94 -11.61 2.19 -16.52
C ASN A 94 -10.90 2.50 -17.85
N ARG A 95 -10.75 1.53 -18.75
CA ARG A 95 -10.18 1.74 -20.09
C ARG A 95 -11.20 2.14 -21.16
N LYS A 96 -12.51 2.15 -20.82
CA LYS A 96 -13.58 2.45 -21.79
C LYS A 96 -13.65 3.95 -22.10
N ASP A 97 -13.27 4.80 -21.16
CA ASP A 97 -13.28 6.25 -21.32
C ASP A 97 -11.87 6.82 -20.99
N ASN A 98 -11.42 7.79 -21.79
CA ASN A 98 -10.11 8.43 -21.61
C ASN A 98 -10.17 9.72 -20.77
N TYR A 99 -11.35 10.20 -20.45
CA TYR A 99 -11.55 11.46 -19.72
C TYR A 99 -12.07 11.24 -18.30
N TRP A 100 -12.99 10.29 -18.13
CA TRP A 100 -13.66 10.05 -16.85
C TRP A 100 -13.30 8.67 -16.29
N PRO A 101 -13.02 8.56 -15.00
CA PRO A 101 -12.86 7.27 -14.36
C PRO A 101 -14.20 6.52 -14.37
N SER A 102 -14.14 5.21 -14.46
CA SER A 102 -15.33 4.37 -14.31
C SER A 102 -15.80 4.29 -12.86
N ASP A 103 -17.06 3.96 -12.65
CA ASP A 103 -17.64 3.77 -11.33
C ASP A 103 -16.94 2.63 -10.58
N GLU A 104 -16.54 1.56 -11.28
CA GLU A 104 -15.77 0.45 -10.71
C GLU A 104 -14.42 0.94 -10.18
N TRP A 105 -13.74 1.83 -10.92
CA TRP A 105 -12.47 2.39 -10.47
C TRP A 105 -12.66 3.35 -9.29
N LEU A 106 -13.76 4.12 -9.25
CA LEU A 106 -14.09 4.98 -8.11
C LEU A 106 -14.27 4.17 -6.83
N HIS A 107 -14.96 3.02 -6.91
CA HIS A 107 -15.02 2.05 -5.80
C HIS A 107 -13.64 1.53 -5.42
N GLY A 108 -12.83 1.14 -6.40
CA GLY A 108 -11.44 0.74 -6.15
C GLY A 108 -10.62 1.82 -5.45
N ARG A 109 -10.90 3.09 -5.71
CA ARG A 109 -10.21 4.23 -5.08
C ARG A 109 -10.65 4.50 -3.64
N ILE A 110 -11.91 4.31 -3.32
CA ILE A 110 -12.52 4.65 -2.02
C ILE A 110 -12.55 3.41 -1.11
N GLU A 111 -13.34 2.40 -1.46
CA GLU A 111 -13.46 1.16 -0.70
C GLU A 111 -12.14 0.38 -0.69
N GLY A 112 -11.42 0.40 -1.81
CA GLY A 112 -10.09 -0.21 -1.91
C GLY A 112 -9.09 0.39 -0.91
N GLN A 113 -9.15 1.69 -0.63
CA GLN A 113 -8.30 2.30 0.40
C GLN A 113 -8.65 1.79 1.81
N ASN A 114 -9.93 1.58 2.09
CA ASN A 114 -10.37 0.98 3.35
C ASN A 114 -9.91 -0.47 3.47
N PHE A 115 -10.02 -1.25 2.39
CA PHE A 115 -9.50 -2.62 2.34
C PHE A 115 -8.00 -2.69 2.66
N ILE A 116 -7.18 -1.83 2.04
CA ILE A 116 -5.72 -1.79 2.28
C ILE A 116 -5.42 -1.46 3.74
N LYS A 117 -6.15 -0.52 4.33
CA LYS A 117 -6.02 -0.17 5.75
C LYS A 117 -6.35 -1.35 6.66
N GLU A 118 -7.48 -2.01 6.44
CA GLU A 118 -7.92 -3.17 7.25
C GLU A 118 -6.95 -4.35 7.07
N PHE A 119 -6.47 -4.59 5.85
CA PHE A 119 -5.43 -5.58 5.61
C PHE A 119 -4.15 -5.29 6.40
N SER A 120 -3.70 -4.02 6.41
CA SER A 120 -2.50 -3.62 7.15
C SER A 120 -2.64 -3.87 8.65
N ILE A 121 -3.81 -3.57 9.22
CA ILE A 121 -4.14 -3.85 10.64
C ILE A 121 -4.15 -5.35 10.90
N PHE A 122 -4.81 -6.10 10.03
CA PHE A 122 -4.92 -7.56 10.13
C PHE A 122 -3.55 -8.23 10.06
N LEU A 123 -2.74 -7.91 9.05
CA LEU A 123 -1.40 -8.47 8.91
C LEU A 123 -0.51 -8.13 10.10
N ASN A 124 -0.56 -6.88 10.57
CA ASN A 124 0.17 -6.44 11.75
C ASN A 124 -0.19 -7.28 12.98
N SER A 125 -1.49 -7.51 13.24
CA SER A 125 -1.93 -8.35 14.37
C SER A 125 -1.45 -9.79 14.24
N LYS A 126 -1.50 -10.38 13.05
CA LYS A 126 -1.03 -11.75 12.81
C LYS A 126 0.46 -11.92 13.06
N ILE A 127 1.27 -10.92 12.70
CA ILE A 127 2.71 -10.93 12.97
C ILE A 127 2.98 -10.84 14.48
N ILE A 128 2.21 -10.02 15.19
CA ILE A 128 2.32 -9.88 16.65
C ILE A 128 1.87 -11.17 17.37
N ASP A 129 0.80 -11.81 16.93
CA ASP A 129 0.30 -13.08 17.47
C ASP A 129 1.34 -14.21 17.36
N GLU A 130 2.20 -14.16 16.34
CA GLU A 130 3.33 -15.08 16.14
C GLU A 130 4.58 -14.72 16.98
N GLY A 131 4.49 -13.71 17.84
CA GLY A 131 5.55 -13.33 18.78
C GLY A 131 6.59 -12.36 18.21
N TYR A 132 6.31 -11.70 17.07
CA TYR A 132 7.19 -10.69 16.50
C TYR A 132 6.67 -9.28 16.80
N GLU A 133 7.57 -8.32 16.90
CA GLU A 133 7.20 -6.91 16.84
C GLU A 133 6.85 -6.52 15.41
N SER A 134 5.81 -5.74 15.23
CA SER A 134 5.36 -5.26 13.92
C SER A 134 4.73 -3.88 14.03
N LEU A 135 4.91 -3.07 13.00
CA LEU A 135 4.38 -1.72 12.91
C LEU A 135 4.04 -1.38 11.45
N ALA A 136 2.85 -0.83 11.25
CA ALA A 136 2.45 -0.23 9.98
C ALA A 136 2.60 1.31 10.09
N PRO A 137 3.57 1.95 9.40
CA PRO A 137 3.85 3.38 9.58
C PRO A 137 2.64 4.28 9.36
N THR A 138 1.80 3.98 8.37
CA THR A 138 0.60 4.76 8.06
C THR A 138 -0.48 4.71 9.16
N SER A 139 -0.41 3.76 10.08
CA SER A 139 -1.30 3.63 11.23
C SER A 139 -0.68 4.14 12.53
N ASP A 140 0.58 4.55 12.51
CA ASP A 140 1.29 5.08 13.69
C ASP A 140 1.02 6.59 13.86
N ALA A 141 0.90 7.04 15.11
CA ALA A 141 0.66 8.45 15.44
C ALA A 141 1.76 9.42 14.98
N ARG A 142 2.94 8.91 14.65
CA ARG A 142 4.06 9.70 14.11
C ARG A 142 3.95 9.92 12.60
N PHE A 143 3.04 9.23 11.92
CA PHE A 143 2.82 9.42 10.48
C PHE A 143 2.39 10.85 10.18
N ARG A 144 3.00 11.46 9.18
CA ARG A 144 2.70 12.84 8.74
C ARG A 144 2.47 12.86 7.24
N LEU A 145 1.36 13.47 6.84
CA LEU A 145 1.14 13.98 5.50
C LEU A 145 1.45 15.49 5.52
N GLY A 146 2.01 16.01 4.42
CA GLY A 146 2.42 17.40 4.33
C GLY A 146 3.66 17.67 5.17
N CYS A 147 4.82 17.73 4.55
CA CYS A 147 6.10 18.08 5.19
C CYS A 147 6.63 19.38 4.59
N ILE A 148 7.41 20.12 5.39
CA ILE A 148 8.06 21.33 4.91
C ILE A 148 9.20 20.92 3.98
N ARG A 149 9.17 21.41 2.75
CA ARG A 149 10.23 21.29 1.78
C ARG A 149 10.50 22.66 1.18
N ASP A 150 11.76 23.06 1.13
CA ASP A 150 12.19 24.37 0.58
C ASP A 150 11.46 25.58 1.21
N ASN A 151 11.16 25.50 2.54
CA ASN A 151 10.37 26.47 3.32
C ASN A 151 8.88 26.57 2.91
N GLU A 152 8.37 25.66 2.10
CA GLU A 152 6.97 25.57 1.74
C GLU A 152 6.35 24.30 2.28
N ILE A 153 5.05 24.35 2.64
CA ILE A 153 4.29 23.17 3.00
C ILE A 153 3.96 22.43 1.71
N ASN A 154 4.47 21.19 1.58
CA ASN A 154 4.14 20.32 0.47
C ASN A 154 3.18 19.22 0.94
N ASP A 155 1.90 19.38 0.59
CA ASP A 155 0.83 18.45 0.98
C ASP A 155 0.90 17.09 0.25
N PHE A 156 1.74 16.98 -0.80
CA PHE A 156 1.90 15.77 -1.58
C PHE A 156 3.07 14.89 -1.15
N THR A 157 3.65 15.15 0.01
CA THR A 157 4.73 14.35 0.60
C THR A 157 4.32 13.74 1.94
N SER A 158 5.10 12.78 2.40
CA SER A 158 4.90 12.13 3.71
C SER A 158 6.24 11.69 4.28
N ASN A 159 6.30 11.48 5.59
CA ASN A 159 7.49 10.93 6.25
C ASN A 159 7.64 9.40 6.07
N TRP A 160 6.72 8.77 5.33
CA TRP A 160 6.80 7.39 4.86
C TRP A 160 6.18 7.28 3.47
N SER A 161 7.03 7.20 2.44
CA SER A 161 6.57 7.12 1.06
C SER A 161 6.49 5.68 0.59
N GLU A 162 5.29 5.09 0.64
CA GLU A 162 5.05 3.68 0.30
C GLU A 162 5.60 3.29 -1.07
N ARG A 163 5.47 4.17 -2.07
CA ARG A 163 6.00 3.91 -3.43
C ARG A 163 7.53 3.77 -3.45
N HIS A 164 8.23 4.65 -2.74
CA HIS A 164 9.68 4.58 -2.68
C HIS A 164 10.15 3.38 -1.85
N VAL A 165 9.44 3.06 -0.78
CA VAL A 165 9.68 1.85 0.02
C VAL A 165 9.46 0.60 -0.83
N ALA A 166 8.38 0.55 -1.62
CA ALA A 166 8.12 -0.54 -2.56
C ALA A 166 9.27 -0.73 -3.57
N TYR A 167 9.80 0.37 -4.09
CA TYR A 167 10.95 0.35 -4.99
C TYR A 167 12.20 -0.22 -4.30
N VAL A 168 12.55 0.25 -3.10
CA VAL A 168 13.70 -0.26 -2.34
C VAL A 168 13.54 -1.75 -2.01
N CYS A 169 12.33 -2.19 -1.67
CA CYS A 169 12.05 -3.61 -1.42
C CYS A 169 12.05 -4.47 -2.70
N GLY A 170 12.16 -3.87 -3.89
CA GLY A 170 12.16 -4.59 -5.15
C GLY A 170 10.77 -5.03 -5.63
N LEU A 171 9.69 -4.39 -5.16
CA LEU A 171 8.32 -4.69 -5.58
C LEU A 171 8.04 -4.25 -7.03
N GLY A 172 8.74 -3.24 -7.52
CA GLY A 172 8.58 -2.71 -8.85
C GLY A 172 9.53 -1.56 -9.15
N THR A 173 9.36 -0.94 -10.30
CA THR A 173 10.17 0.20 -10.77
C THR A 173 9.30 1.43 -11.00
N PHE A 174 9.90 2.62 -10.98
CA PHE A 174 9.18 3.85 -11.28
C PHE A 174 8.94 4.01 -12.79
N GLY A 175 7.69 4.28 -13.16
CA GLY A 175 7.34 4.75 -14.50
C GLY A 175 7.46 6.28 -14.65
N LEU A 176 7.22 6.79 -15.87
CA LEU A 176 7.23 8.23 -16.17
C LEU A 176 6.22 9.03 -15.34
N SER A 177 5.09 8.43 -14.98
CA SER A 177 4.05 9.03 -14.12
C SER A 177 4.39 9.07 -12.64
N LYS A 178 5.59 8.62 -12.24
CA LYS A 178 5.99 8.39 -10.84
C LYS A 178 5.13 7.34 -10.11
N GLY A 179 4.37 6.55 -10.84
CA GLY A 179 3.72 5.34 -10.34
C GLY A 179 4.71 4.17 -10.31
N ILE A 180 4.50 3.23 -9.40
CA ILE A 180 5.26 1.97 -9.39
C ILE A 180 4.65 1.03 -10.44
N ILE A 181 5.50 0.45 -11.26
CA ILE A 181 5.17 -0.60 -12.22
C ILE A 181 5.68 -1.91 -11.62
N THR A 182 4.76 -2.83 -11.41
CA THR A 182 5.03 -4.18 -10.88
C THR A 182 4.98 -5.20 -12.02
N GLU A 183 5.27 -6.47 -11.72
CA GLU A 183 5.18 -7.57 -12.69
C GLU A 183 3.73 -7.91 -13.11
N ARG A 184 2.74 -7.40 -12.39
CA ARG A 184 1.30 -7.57 -12.65
C ARG A 184 0.61 -6.22 -12.76
#